data_5d617fe6c4aed27271355a49007d8407
#
_entry.id   5d617fe6c4aed27271355a49007d8407
#
_cell.length_a   1.000
_cell.length_b   1.000
_cell.length_c   1.000
_cell.angle_alpha   90.00
_cell.angle_beta   90.00
_cell.angle_gamma   90.00
#
_symmetry.space_group_name_H-M   'P 1'
#
loop_
_entity.id
_entity.type
_entity.pdbx_description
1 polymer ?
#
loop_
_entity_poly.entity_id
_entity_poly.type
_entity_poly.pdbx_seq_one_letter_code
_entity_poly.pdbx_strand_id
1 'polypeptide(L)'
;MKTPLLLVLVMACGGGGPPPAKPEPVISAVPTTRVPVEDDESEEGVTIINARGHMDPKVVEAGMAPHTQALTECYTMNLKKRRWLGGHVVLHWDINKDGTVTAVRLAESDLGAWPIEKCLLEVARLAEFGPPINGDADFQIPLDFTAKGRLTSWDDDQATRAVGGQLVKLDACATKKVPAPSDVTVTLYVGPGGKAQSVGFAGKTVIDDAWADCAAKAALALRLPDPKGQIAKLAVKYRTE
;
A
#
# COMPACT_ATOMS: atom_id res chain seq x y z
N MET A 1 -43.88 59.76 -23.51
CA MET A 1 -44.38 58.39 -23.69
C MET A 1 -43.45 57.48 -22.85
N LYS A 2 -43.99 56.95 -21.72
CA LYS A 2 -43.26 56.13 -20.75
C LYS A 2 -43.66 54.67 -20.98
N THR A 3 -42.69 53.78 -21.31
CA THR A 3 -42.91 52.37 -21.45
C THR A 3 -42.50 51.69 -20.14
N PRO A 4 -43.33 50.89 -19.49
CA PRO A 4 -42.88 50.14 -18.29
C PRO A 4 -42.19 48.87 -18.67
N LEU A 5 -41.03 48.66 -18.06
CA LEU A 5 -40.22 47.45 -18.13
C LEU A 5 -40.86 46.39 -17.21
N LEU A 6 -41.32 45.30 -17.80
CA LEU A 6 -41.87 44.15 -17.08
C LEU A 6 -40.72 43.27 -16.58
N LEU A 7 -40.55 43.20 -15.27
CA LEU A 7 -39.57 42.34 -14.62
C LEU A 7 -40.17 40.94 -14.43
N VAL A 8 -39.72 39.96 -15.20
CA VAL A 8 -40.11 38.55 -15.00
C VAL A 8 -39.15 37.93 -14.00
N LEU A 9 -39.68 37.64 -12.81
CA LEU A 9 -38.97 36.90 -11.78
C LEU A 9 -39.05 35.38 -12.08
N VAL A 10 -37.99 34.76 -12.53
CA VAL A 10 -37.90 33.31 -12.66
C VAL A 10 -37.38 32.73 -11.34
N MET A 11 -38.27 32.13 -10.56
CA MET A 11 -37.90 31.31 -9.40
C MET A 11 -37.33 29.97 -9.90
N ALA A 12 -36.01 29.81 -9.86
CA ALA A 12 -35.36 28.53 -10.02
C ALA A 12 -35.39 27.80 -8.67
N CYS A 13 -36.27 26.80 -8.56
CA CYS A 13 -36.19 25.78 -7.48
C CYS A 13 -34.92 24.97 -7.69
N GLY A 14 -33.84 25.32 -7.00
CA GLY A 14 -32.64 24.53 -6.89
C GLY A 14 -32.88 23.35 -5.95
N GLY A 15 -33.17 22.16 -6.50
CA GLY A 15 -33.11 20.92 -5.76
C GLY A 15 -31.65 20.60 -5.37
N GLY A 16 -31.31 20.91 -4.13
CA GLY A 16 -30.03 20.47 -3.55
C GLY A 16 -30.07 18.96 -3.34
N GLY A 17 -29.46 18.20 -4.28
CA GLY A 17 -29.15 16.81 -4.04
C GLY A 17 -28.12 16.68 -2.92
N PRO A 18 -28.15 15.61 -2.12
CA PRO A 18 -27.15 15.38 -1.09
C PRO A 18 -25.76 15.36 -1.70
N PRO A 19 -24.75 15.86 -0.97
CA PRO A 19 -23.37 15.82 -1.46
C PRO A 19 -22.96 14.37 -1.74
N PRO A 20 -22.17 14.11 -2.78
CA PRO A 20 -21.69 12.75 -3.07
C PRO A 20 -20.92 12.22 -1.85
N ALA A 21 -21.32 11.04 -1.39
CA ALA A 21 -20.66 10.34 -0.31
C ALA A 21 -19.16 10.22 -0.65
N LYS A 22 -18.30 10.54 0.32
CA LYS A 22 -16.86 10.28 0.20
C LYS A 22 -16.69 8.79 -0.05
N PRO A 23 -15.86 8.39 -1.03
CA PRO A 23 -15.53 6.97 -1.19
C PRO A 23 -14.79 6.51 0.08
N GLU A 24 -15.43 5.67 0.86
CA GLU A 24 -14.78 4.94 1.94
C GLU A 24 -13.91 3.84 1.33
N PRO A 25 -12.70 3.59 1.86
CA PRO A 25 -11.92 2.44 1.44
C PRO A 25 -12.70 1.17 1.76
N VAL A 26 -12.94 0.36 0.74
CA VAL A 26 -13.54 -0.97 0.95
C VAL A 26 -12.47 -1.84 1.56
N ILE A 27 -12.56 -2.10 2.86
CA ILE A 27 -11.73 -3.05 3.56
C ILE A 27 -12.37 -4.43 3.39
N SER A 28 -11.86 -5.21 2.45
CA SER A 28 -12.22 -6.62 2.32
C SER A 28 -11.15 -7.46 3.01
N ALA A 29 -11.45 -8.02 4.17
CA ALA A 29 -10.61 -9.03 4.79
C ALA A 29 -10.81 -10.34 4.01
N VAL A 30 -9.84 -10.74 3.23
CA VAL A 30 -9.82 -12.05 2.60
C VAL A 30 -8.98 -12.96 3.48
N PRO A 31 -9.58 -13.90 4.23
CA PRO A 31 -8.80 -14.91 4.92
C PRO A 31 -8.10 -15.77 3.86
N THR A 32 -6.77 -15.80 3.90
CA THR A 32 -6.02 -16.74 3.06
C THR A 32 -6.24 -18.14 3.60
N THR A 33 -7.35 -18.74 3.22
CA THR A 33 -7.58 -20.16 3.49
C THR A 33 -6.66 -20.93 2.55
N ARG A 34 -5.51 -21.39 3.05
CA ARG A 34 -4.76 -22.44 2.36
C ARG A 34 -5.62 -23.69 2.38
N VAL A 35 -5.92 -24.20 1.19
CA VAL A 35 -6.56 -25.51 1.03
C VAL A 35 -5.72 -26.54 1.79
N PRO A 36 -6.32 -27.35 2.70
CA PRO A 36 -5.61 -28.46 3.29
C PRO A 36 -5.13 -29.38 2.17
N VAL A 37 -3.85 -29.69 2.14
CA VAL A 37 -3.34 -30.80 1.33
C VAL A 37 -3.92 -32.04 1.96
N GLU A 38 -4.77 -32.78 1.23
CA GLU A 38 -5.23 -34.08 1.64
C GLU A 38 -3.99 -34.97 1.84
N ASP A 39 -3.82 -35.46 3.08
CA ASP A 39 -2.76 -36.35 3.45
C ASP A 39 -2.98 -37.70 2.72
N ASP A 40 -2.04 -38.03 1.84
CA ASP A 40 -1.90 -39.38 1.32
C ASP A 40 -1.43 -40.26 2.49
N GLU A 41 -2.25 -41.26 2.86
CA GLU A 41 -1.99 -42.18 3.96
C GLU A 41 -0.72 -43.00 3.67
N SER A 42 0.43 -42.57 4.21
CA SER A 42 1.58 -43.44 4.40
C SER A 42 1.81 -43.69 5.89
N GLU A 43 1.59 -44.92 6.26
CA GLU A 43 1.87 -45.52 7.57
C GLU A 43 3.36 -45.25 7.93
N GLU A 44 3.58 -44.37 8.89
CA GLU A 44 4.59 -44.39 9.96
C GLU A 44 4.57 -43.06 10.70
N GLY A 45 3.98 -43.08 11.82
CA GLY A 45 3.97 -42.28 13.06
C GLY A 45 4.70 -40.95 13.16
N VAL A 46 4.87 -40.11 12.14
CA VAL A 46 5.32 -38.73 12.26
C VAL A 46 4.21 -37.81 11.77
N THR A 47 3.36 -37.38 12.68
CA THR A 47 2.41 -36.31 12.42
C THR A 47 3.19 -34.99 12.33
N ILE A 48 3.56 -34.57 11.14
CA ILE A 48 4.07 -33.19 10.92
C ILE A 48 2.87 -32.25 11.06
N ILE A 49 2.63 -31.77 12.28
CA ILE A 49 1.63 -30.74 12.53
C ILE A 49 2.26 -29.39 12.15
N ASN A 50 2.27 -29.09 10.87
CA ASN A 50 2.45 -27.71 10.36
C ASN A 50 1.07 -27.08 10.14
N ALA A 51 0.15 -27.28 11.06
CA ALA A 51 -1.10 -26.54 11.08
C ALA A 51 -0.81 -25.11 11.55
N ARG A 52 -0.54 -24.17 10.62
CA ARG A 52 -0.69 -22.76 10.92
C ARG A 52 -2.14 -22.54 11.32
N GLY A 53 -2.34 -21.86 12.45
CA GLY A 53 -3.66 -21.43 12.89
C GLY A 53 -4.28 -20.47 11.88
N HIS A 54 -5.51 -20.08 12.14
CA HIS A 54 -6.21 -19.08 11.34
C HIS A 54 -6.87 -18.03 12.24
N MET A 55 -7.05 -16.83 11.69
CA MET A 55 -7.78 -15.76 12.35
C MET A 55 -9.26 -15.83 11.99
N ASP A 56 -10.13 -15.71 13.01
CA ASP A 56 -11.55 -15.50 12.76
C ASP A 56 -11.74 -14.12 12.10
N PRO A 57 -12.43 -14.03 10.95
CA PRO A 57 -12.68 -12.76 10.28
C PRO A 57 -13.32 -11.69 11.17
N LYS A 58 -14.19 -12.09 12.11
CA LYS A 58 -14.81 -11.14 13.06
C LYS A 58 -13.80 -10.57 14.05
N VAL A 59 -12.80 -11.36 14.45
CA VAL A 59 -11.73 -10.89 15.33
C VAL A 59 -10.85 -9.89 14.59
N VAL A 60 -10.55 -10.17 13.32
CA VAL A 60 -9.79 -9.24 12.45
C VAL A 60 -10.56 -7.93 12.26
N GLU A 61 -11.84 -8.01 11.91
CA GLU A 61 -12.71 -6.84 11.73
C GLU A 61 -12.80 -6.00 13.00
N ALA A 62 -13.02 -6.63 14.14
CA ALA A 62 -13.11 -5.95 15.44
C ALA A 62 -11.78 -5.25 15.81
N GLY A 63 -10.63 -5.90 15.57
CA GLY A 63 -9.32 -5.33 15.83
C GLY A 63 -8.98 -4.16 14.90
N MET A 64 -9.45 -4.20 13.65
CA MET A 64 -9.18 -3.14 12.67
C MET A 64 -10.16 -1.97 12.74
N ALA A 65 -11.38 -2.18 13.24
CA ALA A 65 -12.42 -1.14 13.25
C ALA A 65 -11.97 0.19 13.89
N PRO A 66 -11.23 0.23 15.04
CA PRO A 66 -10.74 1.48 15.61
C PRO A 66 -9.72 2.22 14.72
N HIS A 67 -9.07 1.54 13.81
CA HIS A 67 -7.96 2.05 13.00
C HIS A 67 -8.37 2.48 11.58
N THR A 68 -9.59 2.15 11.13
CA THR A 68 -10.07 2.41 9.77
C THR A 68 -9.99 3.87 9.37
N GLN A 69 -10.40 4.77 10.26
CA GLN A 69 -10.32 6.21 10.00
C GLN A 69 -8.87 6.67 9.87
N ALA A 70 -7.98 6.24 10.76
CA ALA A 70 -6.56 6.60 10.73
C ALA A 70 -5.87 6.11 9.45
N LEU A 71 -6.19 4.90 8.96
CA LEU A 71 -5.69 4.41 7.66
C LEU A 71 -6.14 5.31 6.51
N THR A 72 -7.39 5.75 6.50
CA THR A 72 -7.90 6.71 5.50
C THR A 72 -7.19 8.06 5.60
N GLU A 73 -6.93 8.53 6.82
CA GLU A 73 -6.22 9.78 7.07
C GLU A 73 -4.75 9.72 6.62
N CYS A 74 -4.07 8.58 6.75
CA CYS A 74 -2.72 8.39 6.21
C CYS A 74 -2.65 8.79 4.73
N TYR A 75 -3.63 8.37 3.94
CA TYR A 75 -3.68 8.73 2.51
C TYR A 75 -4.07 10.19 2.30
N THR A 76 -5.17 10.63 2.88
CA THR A 76 -5.74 11.96 2.60
C THR A 76 -4.82 13.10 3.04
N MET A 77 -4.17 12.99 4.19
CA MET A 77 -3.26 14.00 4.72
C MET A 77 -1.94 14.08 3.92
N ASN A 78 -1.46 12.94 3.43
CA ASN A 78 -0.19 12.87 2.69
C ASN A 78 -0.36 13.05 1.18
N LEU A 79 -1.59 12.97 0.65
CA LEU A 79 -1.86 13.17 -0.78
C LEU A 79 -1.47 14.58 -1.23
N LYS A 80 -1.76 15.61 -0.46
CA LYS A 80 -1.48 17.03 -0.77
C LYS A 80 -1.98 17.39 -2.18
N LYS A 81 -1.08 17.91 -3.03
CA LYS A 81 -1.39 18.27 -4.44
C LYS A 81 -1.17 17.10 -5.42
N ARG A 82 -0.72 15.93 -4.95
CA ARG A 82 -0.35 14.77 -5.78
C ARG A 82 -1.56 13.89 -6.10
N ARG A 83 -2.59 14.47 -6.73
CA ARG A 83 -3.87 13.80 -7.04
C ARG A 83 -3.71 12.57 -7.96
N TRP A 84 -2.54 12.40 -8.54
CA TRP A 84 -2.17 11.23 -9.35
C TRP A 84 -1.69 10.04 -8.51
N LEU A 85 -1.42 10.21 -7.22
CA LEU A 85 -1.12 9.08 -6.34
C LEU A 85 -2.36 8.20 -6.18
N GLY A 86 -2.18 6.92 -6.32
CA GLY A 86 -3.19 5.90 -6.10
C GLY A 86 -2.65 4.53 -6.44
N GLY A 87 -3.30 3.51 -5.90
CA GLY A 87 -2.87 2.15 -6.11
C GLY A 87 -3.44 1.20 -5.07
N HIS A 88 -3.02 -0.04 -5.19
CA HIS A 88 -3.35 -1.13 -4.31
C HIS A 88 -2.24 -1.34 -3.28
N VAL A 89 -2.62 -1.64 -2.05
CA VAL A 89 -1.72 -1.94 -0.94
C VAL A 89 -2.25 -3.16 -0.20
N VAL A 90 -1.39 -4.13 0.07
CA VAL A 90 -1.73 -5.29 0.91
C VAL A 90 -0.90 -5.21 2.18
N LEU A 91 -1.56 -4.93 3.29
CA LEU A 91 -0.99 -5.06 4.62
C LEU A 91 -1.06 -6.52 5.07
N HIS A 92 0.01 -7.02 5.66
CA HIS A 92 0.11 -8.39 6.16
C HIS A 92 0.55 -8.38 7.62
N TRP A 93 -0.13 -9.17 8.43
CA TRP A 93 0.17 -9.39 9.85
C TRP A 93 0.60 -10.83 10.08
N ASP A 94 1.60 -11.01 10.91
CA ASP A 94 1.96 -12.28 11.51
C ASP A 94 1.57 -12.21 13.01
N ILE A 95 0.75 -13.15 13.46
CA ILE A 95 0.15 -13.18 14.80
C ILE A 95 0.56 -14.49 15.48
N ASN A 96 1.08 -14.42 16.70
CA ASN A 96 1.37 -15.63 17.44
C ASN A 96 0.11 -16.17 18.14
N LYS A 97 0.21 -17.38 18.69
CA LYS A 97 -0.91 -18.11 19.32
C LYS A 97 -1.61 -17.39 20.47
N ASP A 98 -1.01 -16.37 21.08
CA ASP A 98 -1.59 -15.57 22.15
C ASP A 98 -2.26 -14.27 21.65
N GLY A 99 -2.26 -14.02 20.34
CA GLY A 99 -2.82 -12.84 19.72
C GLY A 99 -1.83 -11.68 19.57
N THR A 100 -0.58 -11.84 19.97
CA THR A 100 0.45 -10.80 19.82
C THR A 100 0.85 -10.64 18.36
N VAL A 101 0.83 -9.42 17.84
CA VAL A 101 1.36 -9.06 16.53
C VAL A 101 2.87 -9.17 16.57
N THR A 102 3.45 -10.08 15.81
CA THR A 102 4.89 -10.30 15.73
C THR A 102 5.54 -9.54 14.58
N ALA A 103 4.81 -9.34 13.50
CA ALA A 103 5.28 -8.56 12.36
C ALA A 103 4.11 -7.93 11.59
N VAL A 104 4.37 -6.75 11.03
CA VAL A 104 3.49 -6.09 10.05
C VAL A 104 4.34 -5.65 8.88
N ARG A 105 3.87 -5.92 7.66
CA ARG A 105 4.58 -5.53 6.43
C ARG A 105 3.62 -5.14 5.31
N LEU A 106 4.14 -4.42 4.35
CA LEU A 106 3.51 -4.24 3.04
C LEU A 106 3.91 -5.43 2.16
N ALA A 107 3.04 -6.43 2.08
CA ALA A 107 3.28 -7.62 1.25
C ALA A 107 3.27 -7.25 -0.22
N GLU A 108 2.35 -6.37 -0.61
CA GLU A 108 2.24 -5.79 -1.93
C GLU A 108 1.91 -4.29 -1.81
N SER A 109 2.50 -3.49 -2.67
CA SER A 109 2.10 -2.09 -2.85
C SER A 109 2.53 -1.60 -4.23
N ASP A 110 1.59 -1.03 -4.93
CA ASP A 110 1.85 -0.23 -6.11
C ASP A 110 1.49 1.26 -5.89
N LEU A 111 1.24 1.64 -4.63
CA LEU A 111 0.94 3.02 -4.24
C LEU A 111 2.12 3.96 -4.49
N GLY A 112 3.35 3.51 -4.26
CA GLY A 112 4.57 4.25 -4.57
C GLY A 112 4.73 5.55 -3.80
N ALA A 113 4.33 5.57 -2.53
CA ALA A 113 4.35 6.77 -1.70
C ALA A 113 4.77 6.44 -0.26
N TRP A 114 6.08 6.34 0.00
CA TRP A 114 6.63 5.94 1.28
C TRP A 114 6.04 6.68 2.50
N PRO A 115 5.82 8.01 2.48
CA PRO A 115 5.18 8.68 3.62
C PRO A 115 3.76 8.18 3.93
N ILE A 116 3.01 7.73 2.93
CA ILE A 116 1.69 7.12 3.11
C ILE A 116 1.86 5.69 3.60
N GLU A 117 2.69 4.90 2.94
CA GLU A 117 2.97 3.51 3.24
C GLU A 117 3.53 3.34 4.67
N LYS A 118 4.43 4.22 5.09
CA LYS A 118 4.95 4.26 6.46
C LYS A 118 3.85 4.55 7.47
N CYS A 119 3.01 5.54 7.23
CA CYS A 119 1.87 5.86 8.08
C CYS A 119 0.90 4.67 8.19
N LEU A 120 0.61 3.98 7.08
CA LEU A 120 -0.22 2.76 7.10
C LEU A 120 0.40 1.68 7.98
N LEU A 121 1.71 1.46 7.88
CA LEU A 121 2.44 0.50 8.73
C LEU A 121 2.40 0.92 10.21
N GLU A 122 2.61 2.19 10.50
CA GLU A 122 2.55 2.71 11.87
C GLU A 122 1.16 2.48 12.50
N VAL A 123 0.09 2.78 11.77
CA VAL A 123 -1.29 2.52 12.21
C VAL A 123 -1.56 1.03 12.34
N ALA A 124 -1.12 0.22 11.37
CA ALA A 124 -1.33 -1.22 11.37
C ALA A 124 -0.64 -1.94 12.54
N ARG A 125 0.50 -1.42 13.00
CA ARG A 125 1.23 -1.95 14.18
C ARG A 125 0.52 -1.67 15.52
N LEU A 126 -0.44 -0.74 15.55
CA LEU A 126 -1.22 -0.42 16.75
C LEU A 126 -2.45 -1.32 16.89
N ALA A 127 -2.79 -2.10 15.87
CA ALA A 127 -3.94 -2.99 15.92
C ALA A 127 -3.69 -4.16 16.87
N GLU A 128 -4.68 -4.44 17.70
CA GLU A 128 -4.66 -5.55 18.65
C GLU A 128 -5.71 -6.58 18.25
N PHE A 129 -5.35 -7.85 18.32
CA PHE A 129 -6.22 -8.94 17.95
C PHE A 129 -6.35 -9.97 19.06
N GLY A 130 -7.48 -10.67 19.10
CA GLY A 130 -7.60 -11.87 19.92
C GLY A 130 -6.73 -13.02 19.41
N PRO A 131 -6.56 -14.08 20.22
CA PRO A 131 -5.75 -15.24 19.84
C PRO A 131 -6.31 -15.95 18.60
N PRO A 132 -5.43 -16.41 17.71
CA PRO A 132 -5.81 -17.27 16.58
C PRO A 132 -6.35 -18.62 17.03
N ILE A 133 -7.07 -19.30 16.15
CA ILE A 133 -7.52 -20.66 16.34
C ILE A 133 -6.43 -21.62 15.85
N ASN A 134 -6.07 -22.60 16.66
CA ASN A 134 -5.12 -23.69 16.34
C ASN A 134 -3.65 -23.28 16.11
N GLY A 135 -3.18 -22.19 16.72
CA GLY A 135 -1.77 -21.82 16.71
C GLY A 135 -1.47 -20.47 16.05
N ASP A 136 -0.20 -20.24 15.70
CA ASP A 136 0.21 -18.98 15.05
C ASP A 136 -0.49 -18.82 13.69
N ALA A 137 -0.93 -17.60 13.39
CA ALA A 137 -1.66 -17.31 12.16
C ALA A 137 -1.09 -16.08 11.44
N ASP A 138 -1.41 -15.98 10.17
CA ASP A 138 -1.19 -14.78 9.37
C ASP A 138 -2.46 -14.39 8.61
N PHE A 139 -2.62 -13.11 8.31
CA PHE A 139 -3.70 -12.62 7.47
C PHE A 139 -3.29 -11.35 6.73
N GLN A 140 -4.09 -10.99 5.74
CA GLN A 140 -3.85 -9.84 4.88
C GLN A 140 -5.10 -8.98 4.74
N ILE A 141 -4.90 -7.66 4.63
CA ILE A 141 -5.97 -6.71 4.34
C ILE A 141 -5.57 -5.88 3.13
N PRO A 142 -6.31 -5.99 2.01
CA PRO A 142 -6.13 -5.13 0.86
C PRO A 142 -6.76 -3.76 1.10
N LEU A 143 -6.09 -2.71 0.63
CA LEU A 143 -6.53 -1.32 0.65
C LEU A 143 -6.38 -0.73 -0.75
N ASP A 144 -7.44 -0.11 -1.27
CA ASP A 144 -7.44 0.52 -2.58
C ASP A 144 -7.55 2.05 -2.46
N PHE A 145 -6.63 2.75 -3.10
CA PHE A 145 -6.56 4.20 -3.13
C PHE A 145 -6.74 4.72 -4.55
N THR A 146 -7.84 5.41 -4.81
CA THR A 146 -8.19 5.89 -6.14
C THR A 146 -7.48 7.19 -6.50
N ALA A 147 -6.64 7.15 -7.53
CA ALA A 147 -6.06 8.34 -8.13
C ALA A 147 -7.12 9.17 -8.87
N LYS A 148 -6.99 10.50 -8.83
CA LYS A 148 -7.85 11.45 -9.56
C LYS A 148 -7.14 12.16 -10.71
N GLY A 149 -5.88 11.80 -10.99
CA GLY A 149 -5.03 12.38 -12.03
C GLY A 149 -4.82 11.43 -13.20
N ARG A 150 -4.27 11.96 -14.29
CA ARG A 150 -3.82 11.14 -15.43
C ARG A 150 -2.42 10.65 -15.17
N LEU A 151 -2.18 9.38 -15.47
CA LEU A 151 -0.89 8.70 -15.39
C LEU A 151 -0.60 8.02 -16.71
N THR A 152 0.68 7.92 -17.02
CA THR A 152 1.20 6.96 -18.00
C THR A 152 1.88 5.84 -17.22
N SER A 153 1.53 4.59 -17.50
CA SER A 153 2.27 3.45 -16.96
C SER A 153 3.39 3.08 -17.90
N TRP A 154 4.57 2.83 -17.35
CA TRP A 154 5.65 2.17 -18.08
C TRP A 154 5.56 0.67 -17.84
N ASP A 155 5.64 -0.11 -18.91
CA ASP A 155 5.75 -1.56 -18.80
C ASP A 155 7.10 -1.97 -18.18
N ASP A 156 7.25 -3.25 -17.85
CA ASP A 156 8.42 -3.77 -17.14
C ASP A 156 9.74 -3.51 -17.91
N ASP A 157 9.71 -3.60 -19.23
CA ASP A 157 10.88 -3.34 -20.05
C ASP A 157 11.24 -1.85 -20.07
N GLN A 158 10.24 -0.97 -20.19
CA GLN A 158 10.43 0.47 -20.13
C GLN A 158 10.93 0.89 -18.75
N ALA A 159 10.34 0.33 -17.69
CA ALA A 159 10.72 0.59 -16.30
C ALA A 159 12.17 0.15 -16.04
N THR A 160 12.53 -1.07 -16.44
CA THR A 160 13.88 -1.62 -16.28
C THR A 160 14.91 -0.79 -17.03
N ARG A 161 14.64 -0.41 -18.28
CA ARG A 161 15.54 0.47 -19.06
C ARG A 161 15.64 1.86 -18.46
N ALA A 162 14.53 2.43 -17.97
CA ALA A 162 14.50 3.76 -17.40
C ALA A 162 15.31 3.88 -16.10
N VAL A 163 15.19 2.87 -15.24
CA VAL A 163 15.92 2.83 -13.98
C VAL A 163 17.37 2.42 -14.19
N GLY A 164 17.62 1.49 -15.14
CA GLY A 164 18.96 0.94 -15.38
C GLY A 164 19.58 0.42 -14.08
N GLY A 165 20.89 0.55 -13.94
CA GLY A 165 21.61 0.18 -12.70
C GLY A 165 21.51 1.19 -11.56
N GLN A 166 20.62 2.19 -11.61
CA GLN A 166 20.61 3.27 -10.63
C GLN A 166 20.12 2.84 -9.24
N LEU A 167 19.35 1.71 -9.13
CA LEU A 167 18.88 1.20 -7.85
C LEU A 167 20.00 0.70 -6.94
N VAL A 168 21.18 0.39 -7.48
CA VAL A 168 22.38 0.08 -6.68
C VAL A 168 22.72 1.18 -5.68
N LYS A 169 22.28 2.41 -5.92
CA LYS A 169 22.43 3.50 -4.96
C LYS A 169 21.69 3.28 -3.64
N LEU A 170 20.69 2.39 -3.62
CA LEU A 170 19.96 2.03 -2.40
C LEU A 170 20.79 1.12 -1.49
N ASP A 171 21.83 0.46 -2.01
CA ASP A 171 22.73 -0.40 -1.21
C ASP A 171 23.46 0.42 -0.14
N ALA A 172 23.73 1.70 -0.43
CA ALA A 172 24.35 2.61 0.53
C ALA A 172 23.47 2.87 1.78
N CYS A 173 22.20 2.50 1.75
CA CYS A 173 21.29 2.61 2.88
C CYS A 173 21.41 1.42 3.86
N ALA A 174 22.07 0.35 3.44
CA ALA A 174 22.32 -0.78 4.31
C ALA A 174 23.43 -0.48 5.31
N THR A 175 23.24 -0.94 6.54
CA THR A 175 24.24 -0.87 7.60
C THR A 175 24.31 -2.22 8.32
N LYS A 176 25.31 -2.43 9.20
CA LYS A 176 25.39 -3.64 10.03
C LYS A 176 24.15 -3.84 10.92
N LYS A 177 23.48 -2.76 11.32
CA LYS A 177 22.27 -2.78 12.18
C LYS A 177 20.98 -2.83 11.38
N VAL A 178 21.00 -2.31 10.17
CA VAL A 178 19.83 -2.16 9.27
C VAL A 178 20.24 -2.78 7.94
N PRO A 179 20.05 -4.10 7.77
CA PRO A 179 20.40 -4.78 6.52
C PRO A 179 19.48 -4.34 5.38
N ALA A 180 19.99 -4.39 4.15
CA ALA A 180 19.15 -4.21 2.99
C ALA A 180 18.15 -5.39 2.88
N PRO A 181 16.89 -5.14 2.53
CA PRO A 181 15.94 -6.21 2.28
C PRO A 181 16.28 -6.95 0.99
N SER A 182 16.07 -8.28 0.98
CA SER A 182 16.51 -9.16 -0.11
C SER A 182 15.65 -9.12 -1.38
N ASP A 183 14.38 -8.76 -1.27
CA ASP A 183 13.44 -8.73 -2.43
C ASP A 183 12.38 -7.65 -2.17
N VAL A 184 12.54 -6.52 -2.85
CA VAL A 184 11.65 -5.36 -2.71
C VAL A 184 11.13 -4.93 -4.05
N THR A 185 9.83 -4.70 -4.14
CA THR A 185 9.24 -3.94 -5.23
C THR A 185 9.37 -2.46 -4.91
N VAL A 186 10.03 -1.73 -5.78
CA VAL A 186 10.16 -0.27 -5.71
C VAL A 186 9.21 0.34 -6.73
N THR A 187 8.18 1.02 -6.26
CA THR A 187 7.25 1.75 -7.12
C THR A 187 7.61 3.23 -7.13
N LEU A 188 7.82 3.79 -8.32
CA LEU A 188 8.25 5.15 -8.54
C LEU A 188 7.22 5.92 -9.38
N TYR A 189 7.08 7.20 -9.09
CA TYR A 189 6.44 8.17 -9.97
C TYR A 189 7.46 9.15 -10.49
N VAL A 190 7.52 9.30 -11.79
CA VAL A 190 8.44 10.17 -12.52
C VAL A 190 7.66 11.31 -13.14
N GLY A 191 8.05 12.53 -12.85
CA GLY A 191 7.44 13.72 -13.39
C GLY A 191 8.22 14.32 -14.55
N PRO A 192 7.75 15.49 -15.04
CA PRO A 192 8.42 16.22 -16.11
C PRO A 192 9.91 16.47 -15.79
N GLY A 193 10.74 16.36 -16.83
CA GLY A 193 12.18 16.46 -16.72
C GLY A 193 12.84 15.27 -16.05
N GLY A 194 12.15 14.13 -15.96
CA GLY A 194 12.69 12.89 -15.41
C GLY A 194 12.96 12.90 -13.91
N LYS A 195 12.31 13.78 -13.16
CA LYS A 195 12.45 13.86 -11.71
C LYS A 195 11.56 12.81 -11.03
N ALA A 196 12.12 11.98 -10.15
CA ALA A 196 11.32 11.16 -9.25
C ALA A 196 10.50 12.06 -8.32
N GLN A 197 9.19 11.84 -8.27
CA GLN A 197 8.22 12.65 -7.53
C GLN A 197 7.70 11.93 -6.27
N SER A 198 7.68 10.62 -6.31
CA SER A 198 7.25 9.75 -5.21
C SER A 198 7.88 8.39 -5.37
N VAL A 199 8.06 7.69 -4.27
CA VAL A 199 8.58 6.32 -4.22
C VAL A 199 7.95 5.59 -3.06
N GLY A 200 7.73 4.30 -3.21
CA GLY A 200 7.25 3.39 -2.19
C GLY A 200 7.89 2.02 -2.31
N PHE A 201 7.71 1.21 -1.27
CA PHE A 201 8.37 -0.07 -1.11
C PHE A 201 7.41 -1.13 -0.60
N ALA A 202 7.45 -2.31 -1.20
CA ALA A 202 6.74 -3.48 -0.70
C ALA A 202 7.61 -4.72 -0.83
N GLY A 203 7.44 -5.69 0.08
CA GLY A 203 8.23 -6.91 0.06
C GLY A 203 7.63 -8.04 0.86
N LYS A 204 8.13 -9.26 0.60
CA LYS A 204 7.69 -10.47 1.30
C LYS A 204 8.16 -10.53 2.75
N THR A 205 9.19 -9.76 3.09
CA THR A 205 9.74 -9.62 4.45
C THR A 205 9.49 -8.22 4.98
N VAL A 206 9.60 -8.05 6.29
CA VAL A 206 9.56 -6.73 6.91
C VAL A 206 10.72 -5.89 6.38
N ILE A 207 10.40 -4.70 5.91
CA ILE A 207 11.37 -3.69 5.49
C ILE A 207 11.58 -2.76 6.69
N ASP A 208 12.84 -2.58 7.09
CA ASP A 208 13.19 -1.68 8.16
C ASP A 208 12.89 -0.22 7.77
N ASP A 209 12.18 0.51 8.64
CA ASP A 209 11.76 1.88 8.38
C ASP A 209 12.96 2.81 8.15
N ALA A 210 14.09 2.59 8.83
CA ALA A 210 15.29 3.43 8.66
C ALA A 210 15.95 3.17 7.29
N TRP A 211 15.97 1.91 6.83
CA TRP A 211 16.40 1.62 5.47
C TRP A 211 15.48 2.29 4.44
N ALA A 212 14.18 2.14 4.60
CA ALA A 212 13.21 2.70 3.67
C ALA A 212 13.23 4.23 3.64
N ASP A 213 13.40 4.88 4.79
CA ASP A 213 13.58 6.35 4.86
C ASP A 213 14.82 6.83 4.09
N CYS A 214 15.95 6.11 4.20
CA CYS A 214 17.15 6.37 3.43
C CYS A 214 16.93 6.10 1.95
N ALA A 215 16.40 4.92 1.62
CA ALA A 215 16.14 4.48 0.25
C ALA A 215 15.18 5.42 -0.48
N ALA A 216 14.16 5.94 0.22
CA ALA A 216 13.26 6.94 -0.34
C ALA A 216 13.99 8.24 -0.73
N LYS A 217 14.88 8.73 0.11
CA LYS A 217 15.71 9.92 -0.21
C LYS A 217 16.61 9.66 -1.42
N ALA A 218 17.27 8.50 -1.45
CA ALA A 218 18.14 8.11 -2.56
C ALA A 218 17.36 7.96 -3.88
N ALA A 219 16.20 7.29 -3.83
CA ALA A 219 15.34 7.09 -5.00
C ALA A 219 14.75 8.41 -5.53
N LEU A 220 14.36 9.35 -4.67
CA LEU A 220 13.89 10.67 -5.08
C LEU A 220 14.98 11.53 -5.72
N ALA A 221 16.27 11.22 -5.50
CA ALA A 221 17.39 11.88 -6.15
C ALA A 221 17.72 11.31 -7.54
N LEU A 222 17.07 10.20 -7.97
CA LEU A 222 17.29 9.61 -9.28
C LEU A 222 16.87 10.55 -10.40
N ARG A 223 17.56 10.41 -11.52
CA ARG A 223 17.24 11.09 -12.77
C ARG A 223 16.90 10.03 -13.80
N LEU A 224 15.64 10.03 -14.22
CA LEU A 224 15.05 9.07 -15.11
C LEU A 224 14.68 9.74 -16.44
N PRO A 225 14.39 9.00 -17.51
CA PRO A 225 13.88 9.60 -18.73
C PRO A 225 12.65 10.47 -18.49
N ASP A 226 12.53 11.57 -19.23
CA ASP A 226 11.35 12.44 -19.17
C ASP A 226 10.13 11.72 -19.75
N PRO A 227 9.02 11.55 -19.03
CA PRO A 227 7.77 10.99 -19.54
C PRO A 227 7.00 11.96 -20.44
N LYS A 228 7.71 12.82 -21.19
CA LYS A 228 7.16 13.79 -22.13
C LYS A 228 6.14 14.75 -21.48
N GLY A 229 6.53 15.29 -20.33
CA GLY A 229 5.72 16.26 -19.58
C GLY A 229 4.55 15.67 -18.80
N GLN A 230 4.40 14.35 -18.77
CA GLN A 230 3.39 13.64 -18.01
C GLN A 230 3.94 13.15 -16.64
N ILE A 231 3.10 12.47 -15.88
CA ILE A 231 3.54 11.68 -14.74
C ILE A 231 3.52 10.22 -15.18
N ALA A 232 4.66 9.53 -15.10
CA ALA A 232 4.76 8.10 -15.32
C ALA A 232 4.84 7.35 -14.00
N LYS A 233 4.13 6.22 -13.90
CA LYS A 233 4.24 5.25 -12.81
C LYS A 233 4.99 4.03 -13.33
N LEU A 234 5.92 3.51 -12.54
CA LEU A 234 6.68 2.30 -12.85
C LEU A 234 6.94 1.51 -11.57
N ALA A 235 7.08 0.20 -11.70
CA ALA A 235 7.50 -0.68 -10.63
C ALA A 235 8.70 -1.52 -11.10
N VAL A 236 9.67 -1.70 -10.24
CA VAL A 236 10.87 -2.51 -10.51
C VAL A 236 11.24 -3.31 -9.29
N LYS A 237 11.86 -4.47 -9.50
CA LYS A 237 12.43 -5.27 -8.43
C LYS A 237 13.82 -4.77 -8.05
N TYR A 238 14.01 -4.50 -6.77
CA TYR A 238 15.32 -4.29 -6.17
C TYR A 238 15.71 -5.55 -5.43
N ARG A 239 16.91 -6.05 -5.73
CA ARG A 239 17.52 -7.21 -5.08
C ARG A 239 18.93 -6.84 -4.68
N THR A 240 19.30 -7.15 -3.45
CA THR A 240 20.70 -7.14 -3.02
C THR A 240 21.41 -8.37 -3.59
N GLU A 241 22.60 -8.17 -4.12
CA GLU A 241 23.52 -9.25 -4.52
C GLU A 241 24.13 -9.94 -3.31
#